data_d7f74af13bde208a422cbac257a02562
#
_entry.id   d7f74af13bde208a422cbac257a02562
#
_cell.length_a   1.000
_cell.length_b   1.000
_cell.length_c   1.000
_cell.angle_alpha   90.00
_cell.angle_beta   90.00
_cell.angle_gamma   90.00
#
_symmetry.space_group_name_H-M   'P 1'
#
loop_
_entity.id
_entity.type
_entity.pdbx_description
1 polymer ?
#
loop_
_entity_poly.entity_id
_entity_poly.type
_entity_poly.pdbx_seq_one_letter_code
_entity_poly.pdbx_strand_id
1 'polypeptide(L)'
;DPSTNAAAMYCNNHYTQQDLYASVAGSYNSTYLSLTASTDLRWSDLDCDVYRFNYVYRIDSKSLLSLIGSYKGWEANVALLYTHVQDHTVAQADAMQKLTPMFLLSYKKGGWILRAFHKRIFRVPTLNDLYYTLVGNTQLQPEYTSQWDAGADYRGKHLHLALDAYYNEISDKIVAIPMKCQFRWSMVNFGKVKSYGVSLSGGYNQEWGRFSLSANANYTCQIDRDYTMPDDPEYKNYIPYSPMHSGSAIVDLGYRSYSLCTSFLYTGERFALISNNSDDRLGDWYTVDVKLNKRFHLGKYVLQATL
;
A
#
# COMPACT_ATOMS: atom_id res chain seq x y z
N ASP A 1 -35.03 15.07 -11.86
CA ASP A 1 -34.49 16.39 -12.16
C ASP A 1 -33.03 16.45 -11.70
N PRO A 2 -32.07 16.61 -12.64
CA PRO A 2 -30.65 16.66 -12.33
C PRO A 2 -30.25 17.84 -11.45
N SER A 3 -31.15 18.78 -11.19
CA SER A 3 -30.91 19.97 -10.39
C SER A 3 -31.03 19.74 -8.87
N THR A 4 -31.51 18.60 -8.43
CA THR A 4 -31.63 18.27 -7.01
C THR A 4 -30.60 17.23 -6.61
N ASN A 5 -29.68 17.58 -5.72
CA ASN A 5 -28.65 16.69 -5.16
C ASN A 5 -29.20 15.37 -4.57
N ALA A 6 -30.49 15.30 -4.28
CA ALA A 6 -31.16 14.10 -3.78
C ALA A 6 -31.36 13.04 -4.89
N ALA A 7 -31.60 13.45 -6.15
CA ALA A 7 -31.75 12.52 -7.25
C ALA A 7 -30.43 11.82 -7.63
N ALA A 8 -29.31 12.52 -7.51
CA ALA A 8 -27.98 11.97 -7.80
C ALA A 8 -27.56 10.87 -6.81
N MET A 9 -28.04 10.88 -5.57
CA MET A 9 -27.74 9.84 -4.57
C MET A 9 -28.37 8.48 -4.87
N TYR A 10 -29.41 8.43 -5.70
CA TYR A 10 -30.15 7.20 -6.02
C TYR A 10 -30.02 6.79 -7.49
N CYS A 11 -29.19 7.49 -8.29
CA CYS A 11 -28.93 7.11 -9.66
C CYS A 11 -27.95 5.93 -9.70
N ASN A 12 -28.30 4.91 -10.44
CA ASN A 12 -27.40 3.80 -10.76
C ASN A 12 -26.48 4.25 -11.90
N ASN A 13 -25.32 4.77 -11.58
CA ASN A 13 -24.33 5.26 -12.56
C ASN A 13 -23.39 4.14 -12.95
N HIS A 14 -23.10 4.02 -14.26
CA HIS A 14 -22.15 3.05 -14.77
C HIS A 14 -20.87 3.76 -15.19
N TYR A 15 -19.76 3.33 -14.60
CA TYR A 15 -18.42 3.78 -14.93
C TYR A 15 -17.74 2.71 -15.74
N THR A 16 -17.14 3.10 -16.84
CA THR A 16 -16.31 2.23 -17.68
C THR A 16 -14.89 2.77 -17.65
N GLN A 17 -13.95 1.91 -17.35
CA GLN A 17 -12.52 2.22 -17.39
C GLN A 17 -11.82 1.18 -18.22
N GLN A 18 -10.96 1.62 -19.15
CA GLN A 18 -10.09 0.77 -19.95
C GLN A 18 -8.64 1.16 -19.69
N ASP A 19 -7.77 0.16 -19.68
CA ASP A 19 -6.34 0.34 -19.50
C ASP A 19 -5.58 -0.43 -20.59
N LEU A 20 -4.66 0.27 -21.26
CA LEU A 20 -3.69 -0.34 -22.16
C LEU A 20 -2.29 -0.09 -21.62
N TYR A 21 -1.51 -1.15 -21.47
CA TYR A 21 -0.17 -1.10 -20.90
C TYR A 21 0.86 -1.71 -21.84
N ALA A 22 1.99 -1.03 -21.99
CA ALA A 22 3.17 -1.53 -22.70
C ALA A 22 4.42 -1.25 -21.88
N SER A 23 5.34 -2.21 -21.82
CA SER A 23 6.60 -2.09 -21.10
C SER A 23 7.75 -2.64 -21.90
N VAL A 24 8.90 -1.93 -21.85
CA VAL A 24 10.16 -2.38 -22.42
C VAL A 24 11.22 -2.24 -21.33
N ALA A 25 11.99 -3.31 -21.10
CA ALA A 25 13.09 -3.31 -20.16
C ALA A 25 14.32 -3.99 -20.76
N GLY A 26 15.50 -3.44 -20.42
CA GLY A 26 16.78 -4.01 -20.74
C GLY A 26 17.68 -4.04 -19.51
N SER A 27 18.48 -5.08 -19.36
CA SER A 27 19.45 -5.19 -18.28
C SER A 27 20.80 -5.66 -18.76
N TYR A 28 21.85 -5.11 -18.16
CA TYR A 28 23.23 -5.56 -18.30
C TYR A 28 23.73 -6.03 -16.94
N ASN A 29 24.22 -7.27 -16.87
CA ASN A 29 24.67 -7.88 -15.64
C ASN A 29 26.13 -8.29 -15.77
N SER A 30 26.95 -7.91 -14.79
CA SER A 30 28.34 -8.28 -14.59
C SER A 30 28.50 -8.89 -13.20
N THR A 31 29.68 -9.40 -12.87
CA THR A 31 29.99 -10.02 -11.56
C THR A 31 29.70 -9.09 -10.37
N TYR A 32 29.90 -7.79 -10.52
CA TYR A 32 29.79 -6.81 -9.43
C TYR A 32 28.77 -5.72 -9.70
N LEU A 33 28.26 -5.64 -10.91
CA LEU A 33 27.42 -4.53 -11.35
C LEU A 33 26.23 -5.02 -12.18
N SER A 34 25.06 -4.54 -11.86
CA SER A 34 23.84 -4.71 -12.67
C SER A 34 23.25 -3.35 -13.01
N LEU A 35 23.04 -3.08 -14.29
CA LEU A 35 22.39 -1.89 -14.80
C LEU A 35 21.06 -2.31 -15.42
N THR A 36 19.96 -1.66 -15.04
CA THR A 36 18.63 -1.88 -15.61
C THR A 36 18.04 -0.57 -16.06
N ALA A 37 17.50 -0.55 -17.28
CA ALA A 37 16.71 0.55 -17.79
C ALA A 37 15.35 0.00 -18.25
N SER A 38 14.27 0.67 -17.88
CA SER A 38 12.91 0.32 -18.36
C SER A 38 12.10 1.56 -18.65
N THR A 39 11.13 1.41 -19.54
CA THR A 39 10.10 2.42 -19.80
C THR A 39 8.75 1.72 -19.89
N ASP A 40 7.82 2.23 -19.09
CA ASP A 40 6.44 1.81 -19.04
C ASP A 40 5.56 2.91 -19.66
N LEU A 41 4.61 2.51 -20.49
CA LEU A 41 3.59 3.37 -21.05
C LEU A 41 2.23 2.82 -20.69
N ARG A 42 1.36 3.64 -20.13
CA ARG A 42 -0.02 3.30 -19.85
C ARG A 42 -0.94 4.36 -20.43
N TRP A 43 -1.92 3.92 -21.18
CA TRP A 43 -3.09 4.69 -21.53
C TRP A 43 -4.25 4.19 -20.70
N SER A 44 -5.00 5.08 -20.07
CA SER A 44 -6.20 4.74 -19.30
C SER A 44 -7.27 5.78 -19.54
N ASP A 45 -8.53 5.35 -19.62
CA ASP A 45 -9.66 6.25 -19.74
C ASP A 45 -10.66 6.07 -18.60
N LEU A 46 -11.60 6.98 -18.51
CA LEU A 46 -12.77 6.90 -17.66
C LEU A 46 -13.94 7.54 -18.38
N ASP A 47 -15.01 6.76 -18.51
CA ASP A 47 -16.30 7.21 -19.04
C ASP A 47 -17.42 6.90 -18.05
N CYS A 48 -18.52 7.65 -18.12
CA CYS A 48 -19.66 7.48 -17.24
C CYS A 48 -20.96 7.94 -17.92
N ASP A 49 -22.05 7.24 -17.66
CA ASP A 49 -23.38 7.55 -18.14
C ASP A 49 -24.05 8.73 -17.42
N VAL A 50 -23.37 9.39 -16.49
CA VAL A 50 -23.84 10.59 -15.80
C VAL A 50 -24.00 11.76 -16.76
N TYR A 51 -25.15 12.44 -16.70
CA TYR A 51 -25.40 13.63 -17.51
C TYR A 51 -24.29 14.67 -17.38
N ARG A 52 -23.72 15.10 -18.55
CA ARG A 52 -22.58 16.03 -18.64
C ARG A 52 -21.28 15.49 -18.04
N PHE A 53 -21.10 14.19 -17.91
CA PHE A 53 -19.77 13.65 -17.62
C PHE A 53 -18.84 13.95 -18.80
N ASN A 54 -17.68 14.50 -18.53
CA ASN A 54 -16.67 14.76 -19.54
C ASN A 54 -15.75 13.53 -19.61
N TYR A 55 -15.77 12.84 -20.74
CA TYR A 55 -14.81 11.80 -21.02
C TYR A 55 -13.38 12.27 -20.78
N VAL A 56 -12.61 11.46 -20.07
CA VAL A 56 -11.21 11.75 -19.75
C VAL A 56 -10.34 10.56 -20.08
N TYR A 57 -9.16 10.82 -20.64
CA TYR A 57 -8.13 9.80 -20.74
C TYR A 57 -6.78 10.36 -20.29
N ARG A 58 -5.93 9.44 -19.83
CA ARG A 58 -4.60 9.72 -19.26
C ARG A 58 -3.55 8.95 -20.03
N ILE A 59 -2.45 9.61 -20.33
CA ILE A 59 -1.21 8.99 -20.80
C ILE A 59 -0.19 9.11 -19.67
N ASP A 60 0.27 7.96 -19.17
CA ASP A 60 1.25 7.81 -18.09
C ASP A 60 2.51 7.15 -18.63
N SER A 61 3.65 7.81 -18.51
CA SER A 61 4.96 7.28 -18.90
C SER A 61 5.89 7.27 -17.69
N LYS A 62 6.52 6.12 -17.43
CA LYS A 62 7.50 5.94 -16.35
C LYS A 62 8.77 5.34 -16.88
N SER A 63 9.88 6.05 -16.72
CA SER A 63 11.21 5.58 -17.15
C SER A 63 12.11 5.42 -15.92
N LEU A 64 12.62 4.20 -15.72
CA LEU A 64 13.49 3.82 -14.62
C LEU A 64 14.91 3.56 -15.13
N LEU A 65 15.88 4.10 -14.40
CA LEU A 65 17.29 3.71 -14.50
C LEU A 65 17.75 3.25 -13.12
N SER A 66 18.26 2.02 -12.99
CA SER A 66 18.72 1.42 -11.74
C SER A 66 20.11 0.83 -11.91
N LEU A 67 20.98 1.14 -10.96
CA LEU A 67 22.34 0.64 -10.86
C LEU A 67 22.51 -0.08 -9.51
N ILE A 68 22.88 -1.37 -9.57
CA ILE A 68 23.14 -2.20 -8.39
C ILE A 68 24.60 -2.61 -8.41
N GLY A 69 25.33 -2.31 -7.34
CA GLY A 69 26.68 -2.78 -7.10
C GLY A 69 26.71 -3.77 -5.94
N SER A 70 27.43 -4.90 -6.11
CA SER A 70 27.52 -5.95 -5.10
C SER A 70 28.98 -6.35 -4.85
N TYR A 71 29.43 -6.32 -3.58
CA TYR A 71 30.76 -6.69 -3.19
C TYR A 71 30.86 -7.21 -1.75
N LYS A 72 31.39 -8.41 -1.56
CA LYS A 72 31.63 -9.04 -0.23
C LYS A 72 30.47 -8.95 0.77
N GLY A 73 29.26 -9.22 0.31
CA GLY A 73 28.04 -9.18 1.14
C GLY A 73 27.39 -7.79 1.23
N TRP A 74 28.04 -6.74 0.76
CA TRP A 74 27.43 -5.42 0.57
C TRP A 74 26.73 -5.35 -0.78
N GLU A 75 25.59 -4.71 -0.80
CA GLU A 75 24.85 -4.35 -2.00
C GLU A 75 24.36 -2.91 -1.88
N ALA A 76 24.65 -2.12 -2.90
CA ALA A 76 24.14 -0.77 -3.01
C ALA A 76 23.32 -0.64 -4.29
N ASN A 77 22.12 -0.10 -4.19
CA ASN A 77 21.24 0.20 -5.32
C ASN A 77 20.94 1.70 -5.36
N VAL A 78 21.18 2.30 -6.52
CA VAL A 78 20.80 3.68 -6.83
C VAL A 78 19.86 3.63 -8.01
N ALA A 79 18.67 4.22 -7.87
CA ALA A 79 17.70 4.27 -8.94
C ALA A 79 17.09 5.68 -9.10
N LEU A 80 16.78 6.01 -10.35
CA LEU A 80 16.09 7.24 -10.74
C LEU A 80 14.85 6.85 -11.54
N LEU A 81 13.68 7.30 -11.07
CA LEU A 81 12.42 7.13 -11.78
C LEU A 81 11.93 8.49 -12.28
N TYR A 82 11.79 8.63 -13.58
CA TYR A 82 11.11 9.76 -14.21
C TYR A 82 9.67 9.37 -14.49
N THR A 83 8.74 10.16 -13.99
CA THR A 83 7.30 10.01 -14.22
C THR A 83 6.78 11.21 -14.99
N HIS A 84 6.03 10.97 -16.07
CA HIS A 84 5.31 11.99 -16.83
C HIS A 84 3.87 11.52 -17.02
N VAL A 85 2.92 12.35 -16.62
CA VAL A 85 1.48 12.04 -16.69
C VAL A 85 0.76 13.23 -17.32
N GLN A 86 -0.05 12.96 -18.34
CA GLN A 86 -0.85 13.94 -19.04
C GLN A 86 -2.31 13.48 -19.08
N ASP A 87 -3.19 14.29 -18.49
CA ASP A 87 -4.64 14.11 -18.59
C ASP A 87 -5.19 14.90 -19.77
N HIS A 88 -6.07 14.27 -20.51
CA HIS A 88 -6.80 14.87 -21.61
C HIS A 88 -8.29 14.89 -21.29
N THR A 89 -8.81 16.08 -21.09
CA THR A 89 -10.23 16.35 -20.79
C THR A 89 -10.64 17.64 -21.51
N VAL A 90 -11.89 18.04 -21.40
CA VAL A 90 -12.42 19.27 -22.02
C VAL A 90 -11.64 20.51 -21.59
N ALA A 91 -11.23 20.58 -20.32
CA ALA A 91 -10.27 21.59 -19.85
C ALA A 91 -8.87 20.95 -19.87
N GLN A 92 -7.96 21.52 -20.68
CA GLN A 92 -6.59 21.01 -20.76
C GLN A 92 -5.92 21.09 -19.38
N ALA A 93 -5.53 19.93 -18.83
CA ALA A 93 -4.76 19.86 -17.60
C ALA A 93 -3.26 19.98 -17.89
N ASP A 94 -2.51 20.62 -17.00
CA ASP A 94 -1.06 20.68 -17.10
C ASP A 94 -0.43 19.30 -16.91
N ALA A 95 0.64 19.02 -17.65
CA ALA A 95 1.38 17.77 -17.50
C ALA A 95 2.06 17.72 -16.14
N MET A 96 1.86 16.61 -15.43
CA MET A 96 2.55 16.33 -14.17
C MET A 96 3.82 15.53 -14.45
N GLN A 97 4.98 16.06 -14.04
CA GLN A 97 6.25 15.36 -14.26
C GLN A 97 7.16 15.47 -13.04
N LYS A 98 7.87 14.39 -12.74
CA LYS A 98 8.76 14.32 -11.58
C LYS A 98 9.86 13.30 -11.75
N LEU A 99 11.06 13.68 -11.28
CA LEU A 99 12.19 12.76 -11.10
C LEU A 99 12.27 12.38 -9.61
N THR A 100 12.22 11.08 -9.33
CA THR A 100 12.23 10.55 -7.96
C THR A 100 13.42 9.61 -7.77
N PRO A 101 14.40 10.00 -6.91
CA PRO A 101 15.55 9.17 -6.57
C PRO A 101 15.22 8.13 -5.51
N MET A 102 15.95 7.01 -5.58
CA MET A 102 16.00 5.97 -4.57
C MET A 102 17.46 5.58 -4.31
N PHE A 103 17.79 5.34 -3.05
CA PHE A 103 19.06 4.76 -2.62
C PHE A 103 18.78 3.66 -1.60
N LEU A 104 19.38 2.49 -1.78
CA LEU A 104 19.32 1.36 -0.85
C LEU A 104 20.74 0.84 -0.61
N LEU A 105 21.05 0.60 0.65
CA LEU A 105 22.27 -0.10 1.08
C LEU A 105 21.87 -1.32 1.90
N SER A 106 22.43 -2.48 1.57
CA SER A 106 22.24 -3.69 2.36
C SER A 106 23.55 -4.41 2.63
N TYR A 107 23.58 -5.16 3.72
CA TYR A 107 24.71 -6.01 4.10
C TYR A 107 24.20 -7.39 4.54
N LYS A 108 24.72 -8.43 3.91
CA LYS A 108 24.34 -9.83 4.16
C LYS A 108 25.50 -10.60 4.76
N LYS A 109 25.27 -11.23 5.94
CA LYS A 109 26.25 -12.10 6.60
C LYS A 109 25.55 -13.11 7.52
N GLY A 110 25.88 -14.40 7.39
CA GLY A 110 25.49 -15.44 8.36
C GLY A 110 23.97 -15.56 8.62
N GLY A 111 23.14 -15.42 7.60
CA GLY A 111 21.68 -15.46 7.75
C GLY A 111 21.05 -14.10 8.08
N TRP A 112 21.83 -13.10 8.43
CA TRP A 112 21.38 -11.74 8.65
C TRP A 112 21.47 -10.90 7.37
N ILE A 113 20.47 -10.06 7.15
CA ILE A 113 20.45 -9.01 6.13
C ILE A 113 20.08 -7.72 6.86
N LEU A 114 21.00 -6.78 6.91
CA LEU A 114 20.74 -5.42 7.36
C LEU A 114 20.49 -4.56 6.13
N ARG A 115 19.48 -3.68 6.17
CA ARG A 115 19.18 -2.78 5.06
C ARG A 115 18.80 -1.41 5.57
N ALA A 116 19.10 -0.40 4.77
CA ALA A 116 18.56 0.94 4.94
C ALA A 116 18.30 1.53 3.56
N PHE A 117 17.21 2.25 3.41
CA PHE A 117 16.93 2.96 2.17
C PHE A 117 16.32 4.33 2.40
N HIS A 118 16.52 5.18 1.44
CA HIS A 118 15.77 6.41 1.24
C HIS A 118 15.20 6.42 -0.17
N LYS A 119 13.93 6.77 -0.30
CA LYS A 119 13.30 7.00 -1.60
C LYS A 119 12.35 8.19 -1.56
N ARG A 120 12.21 8.83 -2.71
CA ARG A 120 11.12 9.77 -2.95
C ARG A 120 10.06 9.09 -3.80
N ILE A 121 8.80 9.33 -3.43
CA ILE A 121 7.63 8.79 -4.14
C ILE A 121 6.82 9.98 -4.64
N PHE A 122 6.36 9.87 -5.87
CA PHE A 122 5.44 10.80 -6.50
C PHE A 122 4.19 10.01 -6.88
N ARG A 123 3.06 10.39 -6.29
CA ARG A 123 1.76 9.76 -6.56
C ARG A 123 0.83 10.77 -7.19
N VAL A 124 0.43 10.51 -8.41
CA VAL A 124 -0.59 11.28 -9.12
C VAL A 124 -1.98 10.83 -8.65
N PRO A 125 -2.95 11.74 -8.44
CA PRO A 125 -4.32 11.36 -8.17
C PRO A 125 -4.84 10.41 -9.26
N THR A 126 -5.57 9.37 -8.89
CA THR A 126 -6.21 8.48 -9.86
C THR A 126 -7.35 9.19 -10.60
N LEU A 127 -7.78 8.67 -11.74
CA LEU A 127 -8.95 9.20 -12.44
C LEU A 127 -10.19 9.17 -11.53
N ASN A 128 -10.32 8.15 -10.68
CA ASN A 128 -11.40 8.07 -9.71
C ASN A 128 -11.29 9.14 -8.62
N ASP A 129 -10.09 9.43 -8.11
CA ASP A 129 -9.88 10.49 -7.12
C ASP A 129 -10.30 11.87 -7.66
N LEU A 130 -10.12 12.09 -8.97
CA LEU A 130 -10.43 13.35 -9.63
C LEU A 130 -11.88 13.46 -10.10
N TYR A 131 -12.40 12.40 -10.74
CA TYR A 131 -13.61 12.51 -11.57
C TYR A 131 -14.78 11.65 -11.09
N TYR A 132 -14.61 10.80 -10.05
CA TYR A 132 -15.72 10.02 -9.53
C TYR A 132 -16.82 10.91 -8.97
N THR A 133 -18.05 10.71 -9.42
CA THR A 133 -19.20 11.57 -9.06
C THR A 133 -19.42 11.59 -7.55
N LEU A 134 -19.63 12.77 -6.99
CA LEU A 134 -19.90 13.07 -5.58
C LEU A 134 -18.68 12.92 -4.63
N VAL A 135 -17.64 12.21 -5.00
CA VAL A 135 -16.46 11.95 -4.16
C VAL A 135 -15.21 12.59 -4.74
N GLY A 136 -15.05 12.54 -6.06
CA GLY A 136 -13.89 13.05 -6.78
C GLY A 136 -13.70 14.56 -6.62
N ASN A 137 -12.43 14.97 -6.71
CA ASN A 137 -12.04 16.36 -6.60
C ASN A 137 -10.96 16.70 -7.63
N THR A 138 -11.32 17.49 -8.63
CA THR A 138 -10.42 17.89 -9.72
C THR A 138 -9.32 18.88 -9.30
N GLN A 139 -9.36 19.40 -8.07
CA GLN A 139 -8.35 20.33 -7.53
C GLN A 139 -7.22 19.60 -6.79
N LEU A 140 -7.24 18.26 -6.75
CA LEU A 140 -6.21 17.49 -6.08
C LEU A 140 -4.83 17.72 -6.69
N GLN A 141 -3.87 17.94 -5.80
CA GLN A 141 -2.46 18.01 -6.14
C GLN A 141 -1.81 16.62 -6.01
N PRO A 142 -0.75 16.35 -6.76
CA PRO A 142 0.02 15.11 -6.57
C PRO A 142 0.65 15.03 -5.18
N GLU A 143 0.63 13.83 -4.62
CA GLU A 143 1.24 13.53 -3.33
C GLU A 143 2.75 13.27 -3.48
N TYR A 144 3.55 13.83 -2.58
CA TYR A 144 5.00 13.62 -2.50
C TYR A 144 5.35 12.98 -1.17
N THR A 145 6.10 11.89 -1.20
CA THR A 145 6.59 11.23 0.01
C THR A 145 8.10 11.13 0.00
N SER A 146 8.73 11.54 1.10
CA SER A 146 10.13 11.23 1.42
C SER A 146 10.11 10.11 2.45
N GLN A 147 10.60 8.92 2.09
CA GLN A 147 10.59 7.73 2.92
C GLN A 147 12.01 7.34 3.31
N TRP A 148 12.22 7.16 4.61
CA TRP A 148 13.40 6.56 5.22
C TRP A 148 13.00 5.26 5.89
N ASP A 149 13.82 4.24 5.73
CA ASP A 149 13.57 2.93 6.28
C ASP A 149 14.89 2.28 6.67
N ALA A 150 14.91 1.60 7.82
CA ALA A 150 16.01 0.76 8.25
C ALA A 150 15.46 -0.55 8.81
N GLY A 151 16.01 -1.67 8.35
CA GLY A 151 15.51 -2.97 8.71
C GLY A 151 16.60 -4.01 8.91
N ALA A 152 16.24 -5.06 9.62
CA ALA A 152 17.06 -6.23 9.85
C ALA A 152 16.22 -7.49 9.63
N ASP A 153 16.70 -8.36 8.75
CA ASP A 153 16.13 -9.69 8.51
C ASP A 153 17.06 -10.77 9.03
N TYR A 154 16.51 -11.77 9.68
CA TYR A 154 17.20 -13.01 10.03
C TYR A 154 16.52 -14.19 9.33
N ARG A 155 17.29 -14.99 8.64
CA ARG A 155 16.84 -16.21 7.97
C ARG A 155 17.67 -17.41 8.44
N GLY A 156 17.10 -18.13 9.42
CA GLY A 156 17.61 -19.41 9.88
C GLY A 156 16.96 -20.58 9.14
N LYS A 157 17.27 -21.80 9.59
CA LYS A 157 16.71 -23.02 9.00
C LYS A 157 15.19 -23.14 9.19
N HIS A 158 14.69 -22.77 10.35
CA HIS A 158 13.29 -22.93 10.76
C HIS A 158 12.63 -21.62 11.12
N LEU A 159 13.40 -20.58 11.40
CA LEU A 159 12.97 -19.29 11.87
C LEU A 159 13.37 -18.22 10.87
N HIS A 160 12.42 -17.35 10.52
CA HIS A 160 12.73 -16.05 9.91
C HIS A 160 12.09 -14.93 10.74
N LEU A 161 12.81 -13.84 10.88
CA LEU A 161 12.36 -12.63 11.56
C LEU A 161 12.74 -11.43 10.71
N ALA A 162 11.87 -10.44 10.65
CA ALA A 162 12.18 -9.14 10.06
C ALA A 162 11.65 -8.03 10.95
N LEU A 163 12.48 -7.04 11.17
CA LEU A 163 12.17 -5.81 11.90
C LEU A 163 12.46 -4.63 10.99
N ASP A 164 11.49 -3.75 10.80
CA ASP A 164 11.61 -2.53 10.03
C ASP A 164 11.19 -1.33 10.86
N ALA A 165 11.96 -0.27 10.83
CA ALA A 165 11.61 1.03 11.35
C ALA A 165 11.58 2.05 10.21
N TYR A 166 10.53 2.84 10.11
CA TYR A 166 10.35 3.79 9.03
C TYR A 166 9.92 5.17 9.51
N TYR A 167 10.26 6.16 8.70
CA TYR A 167 9.82 7.54 8.82
C TYR A 167 9.46 8.07 7.43
N ASN A 168 8.22 8.54 7.29
CA ASN A 168 7.69 9.11 6.06
C ASN A 168 7.25 10.55 6.32
N GLU A 169 7.67 11.45 5.44
CA GLU A 169 7.16 12.80 5.36
C GLU A 169 6.40 12.93 4.05
N ILE A 170 5.09 13.17 4.16
CA ILE A 170 4.15 13.17 3.05
C ILE A 170 3.61 14.59 2.90
N SER A 171 3.73 15.16 1.72
CA SER A 171 3.13 16.43 1.35
C SER A 171 1.95 16.18 0.42
N ASP A 172 0.88 16.96 0.59
CA ASP A 172 -0.35 16.88 -0.21
C ASP A 172 -0.98 15.47 -0.21
N LYS A 173 -0.96 14.80 0.96
CA LYS A 173 -1.50 13.44 1.12
C LYS A 173 -2.95 13.39 0.66
N ILE A 174 -3.25 12.51 -0.30
CA ILE A 174 -4.60 12.31 -0.83
C ILE A 174 -5.34 11.32 0.06
N VAL A 175 -6.45 11.75 0.64
CA VAL A 175 -7.31 10.94 1.50
C VAL A 175 -8.78 11.19 1.19
N ALA A 176 -9.61 10.17 1.42
CA ALA A 176 -11.06 10.33 1.44
C ALA A 176 -11.48 10.65 2.88
N ILE A 177 -12.20 11.73 3.07
CA ILE A 177 -12.75 12.11 4.36
C ILE A 177 -14.26 12.30 4.27
N PRO A 178 -15.01 11.98 5.35
CA PRO A 178 -16.42 12.34 5.43
C PRO A 178 -16.56 13.86 5.54
N MET A 179 -17.45 14.41 4.72
CA MET A 179 -17.81 15.84 4.79
C MET A 179 -18.69 16.07 6.02
N LYS A 180 -19.02 17.34 6.32
CA LYS A 180 -19.93 17.72 7.42
C LYS A 180 -21.27 16.93 7.43
N CYS A 181 -21.70 16.43 6.28
CA CYS A 181 -22.76 15.44 6.17
C CYS A 181 -22.12 14.04 6.14
N GLN A 182 -22.34 13.23 7.17
CA GLN A 182 -21.70 11.91 7.37
C GLN A 182 -21.89 10.92 6.20
N PHE A 183 -22.83 11.18 5.29
CA PHE A 183 -23.08 10.35 4.12
C PHE A 183 -22.34 10.80 2.84
N ARG A 184 -21.60 11.92 2.89
CA ARG A 184 -20.83 12.43 1.75
C ARG A 184 -19.35 12.39 2.08
N TRP A 185 -18.62 11.72 1.22
CA TRP A 185 -17.17 11.66 1.24
C TRP A 185 -16.60 12.59 0.16
N SER A 186 -15.42 13.11 0.38
CA SER A 186 -14.68 13.83 -0.65
C SER A 186 -13.20 13.50 -0.57
N MET A 187 -12.55 13.48 -1.72
CA MET A 187 -11.11 13.40 -1.80
C MET A 187 -10.50 14.77 -1.52
N VAL A 188 -9.52 14.81 -0.62
CA VAL A 188 -8.82 16.05 -0.24
C VAL A 188 -7.33 15.79 -0.15
N ASN A 189 -6.53 16.87 -0.25
CA ASN A 189 -5.13 16.84 0.13
C ASN A 189 -4.97 17.33 1.57
N PHE A 190 -4.32 16.54 2.43
CA PHE A 190 -3.69 17.07 3.63
C PHE A 190 -2.32 17.64 3.27
N GLY A 191 -2.04 18.87 3.70
CA GLY A 191 -0.83 19.57 3.28
C GLY A 191 0.45 18.83 3.69
N LYS A 192 0.57 18.43 4.96
CA LYS A 192 1.74 17.71 5.46
C LYS A 192 1.35 16.65 6.49
N VAL A 193 1.75 15.41 6.25
CA VAL A 193 1.55 14.30 7.18
C VAL A 193 2.90 13.66 7.49
N LYS A 194 3.14 13.36 8.77
CA LYS A 194 4.27 12.54 9.21
C LYS A 194 3.75 11.19 9.66
N SER A 195 4.34 10.14 9.09
CA SER A 195 4.03 8.74 9.38
C SER A 195 5.31 8.04 9.81
N TYR A 196 5.33 7.47 10.99
CA TYR A 196 6.48 6.72 11.49
C TYR A 196 6.02 5.52 12.30
N GLY A 197 6.82 4.47 12.26
CA GLY A 197 6.43 3.24 12.92
C GLY A 197 7.50 2.17 12.87
N VAL A 198 7.14 1.05 13.48
CA VAL A 198 7.92 -0.17 13.52
C VAL A 198 7.03 -1.34 13.10
N SER A 199 7.54 -2.18 12.23
CA SER A 199 6.90 -3.42 11.79
C SER A 199 7.78 -4.61 12.18
N LEU A 200 7.18 -5.59 12.82
CA LEU A 200 7.81 -6.87 13.15
C LEU A 200 7.07 -7.97 12.39
N SER A 201 7.80 -8.80 11.68
CA SER A 201 7.27 -10.01 11.08
C SER A 201 8.12 -11.22 11.46
N GLY A 202 7.48 -12.35 11.61
CA GLY A 202 8.17 -13.59 11.95
C GLY A 202 7.45 -14.81 11.42
N GLY A 203 8.22 -15.84 11.10
CA GLY A 203 7.70 -17.12 10.71
C GLY A 203 8.57 -18.23 11.21
N TYR A 204 7.92 -19.31 11.60
CA TYR A 204 8.55 -20.53 12.08
C TYR A 204 7.95 -21.73 11.36
N ASN A 205 8.81 -22.60 10.80
CA ASN A 205 8.41 -23.81 10.11
C ASN A 205 9.26 -24.98 10.58
N GLN A 206 8.61 -26.02 11.09
CA GLN A 206 9.27 -27.21 11.59
C GLN A 206 8.40 -28.46 11.37
N GLU A 207 9.07 -29.57 11.04
CA GLU A 207 8.47 -30.91 10.97
C GLU A 207 9.14 -31.84 11.97
N TRP A 208 8.33 -32.59 12.71
CA TRP A 208 8.76 -33.65 13.68
C TRP A 208 8.05 -34.94 13.36
N GLY A 209 8.63 -35.75 12.50
CA GLY A 209 8.05 -37.03 12.08
C GLY A 209 6.68 -36.88 11.44
N ARG A 210 5.60 -37.06 12.24
CA ARG A 210 4.22 -36.95 11.76
C ARG A 210 3.55 -35.62 12.07
N PHE A 211 4.23 -34.77 12.81
CA PHE A 211 3.75 -33.43 13.17
C PHE A 211 4.44 -32.37 12.30
N SER A 212 3.70 -31.36 11.91
CA SER A 212 4.23 -30.16 11.30
C SER A 212 3.64 -28.93 11.98
N LEU A 213 4.45 -27.89 12.13
CA LEU A 213 4.06 -26.58 12.61
C LEU A 213 4.55 -25.54 11.61
N SER A 214 3.62 -24.73 11.14
CA SER A 214 3.94 -23.49 10.41
C SER A 214 3.22 -22.34 11.12
N ALA A 215 3.97 -21.32 11.52
CA ALA A 215 3.43 -20.15 12.18
C ALA A 215 4.01 -18.90 11.51
N ASN A 216 3.15 -17.95 11.18
CA ASN A 216 3.55 -16.64 10.66
C ASN A 216 2.79 -15.56 11.43
N ALA A 217 3.48 -14.50 11.82
CA ALA A 217 2.88 -13.38 12.52
C ALA A 217 3.47 -12.06 12.02
N ASN A 218 2.63 -11.04 11.97
CA ASN A 218 3.01 -9.67 11.65
C ASN A 218 2.40 -8.74 12.70
N TYR A 219 3.15 -7.74 13.10
CA TYR A 219 2.68 -6.68 13.98
C TYR A 219 3.25 -5.35 13.51
N THR A 220 2.41 -4.32 13.49
CA THR A 220 2.79 -2.96 13.13
C THR A 220 2.31 -2.00 14.22
N CYS A 221 3.21 -1.16 14.67
CA CYS A 221 2.91 0.02 15.47
C CYS A 221 3.26 1.24 14.63
N GLN A 222 2.25 2.09 14.31
CA GLN A 222 2.44 3.26 13.47
C GLN A 222 1.75 4.49 14.07
N ILE A 223 2.30 5.66 13.77
CA ILE A 223 1.76 6.95 14.18
C ILE A 223 1.71 7.83 12.93
N ASP A 224 0.50 8.19 12.53
CA ASP A 224 0.23 9.10 11.41
C ASP A 224 -0.40 10.38 11.95
N ARG A 225 0.25 11.52 11.75
CA ARG A 225 -0.22 12.80 12.28
C ARG A 225 -0.20 13.89 11.23
N ASP A 226 -1.17 14.81 11.37
CA ASP A 226 -1.25 16.03 10.57
C ASP A 226 -0.24 17.08 11.05
N TYR A 227 0.55 17.63 10.14
CA TYR A 227 1.50 18.71 10.37
C TYR A 227 1.28 19.87 9.37
N THR A 228 0.07 20.02 8.86
CA THR A 228 -0.26 20.96 7.79
C THR A 228 -0.09 22.42 8.24
N MET A 229 -0.78 22.83 9.30
CA MET A 229 -0.79 24.20 9.79
C MET A 229 -0.49 24.26 11.29
N PRO A 230 0.63 24.84 11.73
CA PRO A 230 0.99 24.89 13.15
C PRO A 230 -0.05 25.59 14.05
N ASP A 231 -0.79 26.57 13.51
CA ASP A 231 -1.78 27.35 14.27
C ASP A 231 -3.21 26.75 14.21
N ASP A 232 -3.38 25.61 13.53
CA ASP A 232 -4.65 24.91 13.46
C ASP A 232 -4.89 24.12 14.75
N PRO A 233 -6.10 24.14 15.35
CA PRO A 233 -6.46 23.31 16.50
C PRO A 233 -6.25 21.79 16.24
N GLU A 234 -6.30 21.36 14.99
CA GLU A 234 -6.12 19.97 14.57
C GLU A 234 -4.64 19.60 14.32
N TYR A 235 -3.71 20.55 14.51
CA TYR A 235 -2.27 20.31 14.34
C TYR A 235 -1.75 19.19 15.25
N LYS A 236 -1.07 18.21 14.67
CA LYS A 236 -0.60 16.96 15.30
C LYS A 236 -1.70 15.98 15.69
N ASN A 237 -2.93 16.18 15.27
CA ASN A 237 -3.97 15.17 15.40
C ASN A 237 -3.66 13.95 14.54
N TYR A 238 -4.21 12.80 14.94
CA TYR A 238 -4.08 11.56 14.19
C TYR A 238 -4.89 11.62 12.91
N ILE A 239 -4.35 11.06 11.84
CA ILE A 239 -5.06 10.90 10.58
C ILE A 239 -6.23 9.92 10.78
N PRO A 240 -7.44 10.26 10.32
CA PRO A 240 -8.61 9.40 10.42
C PRO A 240 -8.38 8.00 9.83
N TYR A 241 -9.04 7.00 10.43
CA TYR A 241 -9.01 5.60 10.02
C TYR A 241 -7.62 4.93 10.02
N SER A 242 -6.61 5.54 10.61
CA SER A 242 -5.26 4.97 10.75
C SER A 242 -5.10 4.39 12.17
N PRO A 243 -5.15 3.05 12.37
CA PRO A 243 -4.96 2.44 13.66
C PRO A 243 -3.49 2.50 14.07
N MET A 244 -3.21 2.82 15.35
CA MET A 244 -1.85 2.82 15.88
C MET A 244 -1.25 1.41 15.94
N HIS A 245 -2.07 0.40 16.21
CA HIS A 245 -1.66 -0.98 16.36
C HIS A 245 -2.46 -1.86 15.41
N SER A 246 -1.78 -2.72 14.67
CA SER A 246 -2.40 -3.76 13.86
C SER A 246 -1.54 -5.01 13.86
N GLY A 247 -2.15 -6.17 13.68
CA GLY A 247 -1.41 -7.41 13.66
C GLY A 247 -2.21 -8.55 13.06
N SER A 248 -1.50 -9.56 12.58
CA SER A 248 -2.08 -10.80 12.09
C SER A 248 -1.20 -11.96 12.45
N ALA A 249 -1.81 -13.13 12.67
CA ALA A 249 -1.09 -14.38 12.87
C ALA A 249 -1.83 -15.52 12.17
N ILE A 250 -1.08 -16.44 11.59
CA ILE A 250 -1.59 -17.67 11.01
C ILE A 250 -0.75 -18.81 11.57
N VAL A 251 -1.42 -19.82 12.13
CA VAL A 251 -0.79 -21.02 12.66
C VAL A 251 -1.41 -22.25 12.01
N ASP A 252 -0.59 -23.05 11.36
CA ASP A 252 -0.95 -24.35 10.78
C ASP A 252 -0.30 -25.47 11.57
N LEU A 253 -1.13 -26.33 12.16
CA LEU A 253 -0.73 -27.54 12.85
C LEU A 253 -1.11 -28.76 12.01
N GLY A 254 -0.13 -29.50 11.56
CA GLY A 254 -0.35 -30.76 10.82
C GLY A 254 -0.07 -31.99 11.67
N TYR A 255 -0.94 -32.98 11.57
CA TYR A 255 -0.70 -34.33 12.11
C TYR A 255 -1.16 -35.38 11.12
N ARG A 256 -0.22 -36.11 10.50
CA ARG A 256 -0.52 -37.10 9.44
C ARG A 256 -1.34 -36.46 8.31
N SER A 257 -2.60 -36.91 8.17
CA SER A 257 -3.56 -36.44 7.16
C SER A 257 -4.49 -35.31 7.66
N TYR A 258 -4.33 -34.85 8.87
CA TYR A 258 -5.11 -33.75 9.45
C TYR A 258 -4.27 -32.46 9.44
N SER A 259 -4.91 -31.31 9.23
CA SER A 259 -4.32 -30.01 9.51
C SER A 259 -5.35 -29.07 10.10
N LEU A 260 -4.94 -28.36 11.13
CA LEU A 260 -5.69 -27.27 11.77
C LEU A 260 -5.00 -25.96 11.44
N CYS A 261 -5.67 -25.08 10.72
CA CYS A 261 -5.21 -23.73 10.44
C CYS A 261 -6.05 -22.76 11.26
N THR A 262 -5.38 -21.88 11.99
CA THR A 262 -6.03 -20.81 12.75
C THR A 262 -5.45 -19.49 12.28
N SER A 263 -6.31 -18.54 11.92
CA SER A 263 -5.92 -17.16 11.61
C SER A 263 -6.48 -16.19 12.63
N PHE A 264 -5.69 -15.19 12.94
CA PHE A 264 -6.02 -14.09 13.85
C PHE A 264 -5.70 -12.77 13.13
N LEU A 265 -6.63 -11.83 13.20
CA LEU A 265 -6.45 -10.47 12.73
C LEU A 265 -6.86 -9.49 13.83
N TYR A 266 -6.05 -8.47 14.06
CA TYR A 266 -6.31 -7.41 15.04
C TYR A 266 -6.13 -6.05 14.39
N THR A 267 -7.07 -5.14 14.65
CA THR A 267 -7.01 -3.73 14.30
C THR A 267 -7.32 -2.90 15.53
N GLY A 268 -6.38 -2.08 15.95
CA GLY A 268 -6.50 -1.24 17.13
C GLY A 268 -7.46 -0.07 16.97
N GLU A 269 -7.62 0.68 18.06
CA GLU A 269 -8.40 1.91 18.09
C GLU A 269 -7.88 2.93 17.06
N ARG A 270 -8.81 3.74 16.53
CA ARG A 270 -8.53 4.81 15.58
C ARG A 270 -9.60 5.88 15.64
N PHE A 271 -9.31 7.07 15.16
CA PHE A 271 -10.31 8.13 15.07
C PHE A 271 -11.05 8.08 13.71
N ALA A 272 -12.34 8.44 13.72
CA ALA A 272 -13.15 8.58 12.51
C ALA A 272 -13.00 9.96 11.86
N LEU A 273 -12.73 11.00 12.67
CA LEU A 273 -12.59 12.39 12.23
C LEU A 273 -11.23 12.96 12.65
N ILE A 274 -10.78 13.97 11.92
CA ILE A 274 -9.51 14.67 12.19
C ILE A 274 -9.53 15.44 13.51
N SER A 275 -10.70 15.82 14.03
CA SER A 275 -10.89 16.48 15.33
C SER A 275 -10.34 15.66 16.49
N ASN A 276 -10.26 14.34 16.35
CA ASN A 276 -9.79 13.39 17.35
C ASN A 276 -10.51 13.50 18.70
N ASN A 277 -11.77 13.89 18.70
CA ASN A 277 -12.58 13.91 19.92
C ASN A 277 -12.81 12.50 20.45
N SER A 278 -13.09 12.37 21.74
CA SER A 278 -13.39 11.07 22.36
C SER A 278 -14.54 10.33 21.68
N ASP A 279 -15.55 11.08 21.24
CA ASP A 279 -16.77 10.55 20.61
C ASP A 279 -16.55 10.09 19.16
N ASP A 280 -15.43 10.52 18.54
CA ASP A 280 -15.02 10.13 17.19
C ASP A 280 -14.17 8.86 17.18
N ARG A 281 -13.95 8.23 18.34
CA ARG A 281 -13.11 7.05 18.47
C ARG A 281 -13.83 5.80 18.02
N LEU A 282 -13.23 5.09 17.08
CA LEU A 282 -13.63 3.75 16.67
C LEU A 282 -12.84 2.74 17.50
N GLY A 283 -13.55 1.85 18.20
CA GLY A 283 -12.95 0.79 19.01
C GLY A 283 -12.08 -0.17 18.20
N ASP A 284 -11.24 -0.88 18.90
CA ASP A 284 -10.49 -2.00 18.35
C ASP A 284 -11.42 -3.19 18.02
N TRP A 285 -10.96 -4.05 17.16
CA TRP A 285 -11.64 -5.28 16.80
C TRP A 285 -10.65 -6.38 16.42
N TYR A 286 -11.09 -7.62 16.52
CA TYR A 286 -10.32 -8.77 16.06
C TYR A 286 -11.23 -9.83 15.45
N THR A 287 -10.66 -10.67 14.60
CA THR A 287 -11.29 -11.86 14.07
C THR A 287 -10.42 -13.08 14.34
N VAL A 288 -11.06 -14.20 14.55
CA VAL A 288 -10.41 -15.53 14.65
C VAL A 288 -11.14 -16.47 13.72
N ASP A 289 -10.41 -17.06 12.78
CA ASP A 289 -10.94 -18.09 11.90
C ASP A 289 -10.22 -19.41 12.18
N VAL A 290 -10.97 -20.48 12.17
CA VAL A 290 -10.46 -21.84 12.38
C VAL A 290 -10.88 -22.73 11.22
N LYS A 291 -9.93 -23.44 10.65
CA LYS A 291 -10.12 -24.33 9.51
C LYS A 291 -9.52 -25.69 9.78
N LEU A 292 -10.35 -26.72 9.77
CA LEU A 292 -9.92 -28.10 9.91
C LEU A 292 -9.94 -28.80 8.54
N ASN A 293 -8.82 -29.40 8.16
CA ASN A 293 -8.70 -30.17 6.93
C ASN A 293 -8.35 -31.63 7.22
N LYS A 294 -8.91 -32.53 6.42
CA LYS A 294 -8.51 -33.94 6.39
C LYS A 294 -8.30 -34.43 4.97
N ARG A 295 -7.17 -35.06 4.71
CA ARG A 295 -6.86 -35.71 3.43
C ARG A 295 -7.08 -37.19 3.53
N PHE A 296 -7.83 -37.75 2.55
CA PHE A 296 -8.08 -39.18 2.40
C PHE A 296 -7.35 -39.65 1.15
N HIS A 297 -6.55 -40.70 1.27
CA HIS A 297 -5.88 -41.35 0.15
C HIS A 297 -6.69 -42.54 -0.30
N LEU A 298 -7.29 -42.47 -1.50
CA LEU A 298 -8.15 -43.50 -2.08
C LEU A 298 -7.46 -44.06 -3.34
N GLY A 299 -6.46 -44.93 -3.12
CA GLY A 299 -5.62 -45.42 -4.20
C GLY A 299 -4.88 -44.28 -4.92
N LYS A 300 -5.18 -44.03 -6.17
CA LYS A 300 -4.57 -42.93 -6.97
C LYS A 300 -5.24 -41.56 -6.78
N TYR A 301 -6.32 -41.49 -6.01
CA TYR A 301 -7.06 -40.26 -5.77
C TYR A 301 -6.77 -39.70 -4.37
N VAL A 302 -6.75 -38.38 -4.25
CA VAL A 302 -6.68 -37.68 -2.95
C VAL A 302 -7.95 -36.83 -2.81
N LEU A 303 -8.74 -37.12 -1.79
CA LEU A 303 -9.92 -36.33 -1.41
C LEU A 303 -9.55 -35.47 -0.20
N GLN A 304 -9.89 -34.19 -0.23
CA GLN A 304 -9.72 -33.29 0.89
C GLN A 304 -11.09 -32.82 1.37
N ALA A 305 -11.38 -33.04 2.65
CA ALA A 305 -12.53 -32.45 3.34
C ALA A 305 -12.05 -31.24 4.14
N THR A 306 -12.80 -30.18 4.12
CA THR A 306 -12.50 -28.91 4.83
C THR A 306 -13.75 -28.46 5.56
N LEU A 307 -13.59 -28.13 6.83
CA LEU A 307 -14.59 -27.52 7.70
C LEU A 307 -14.09 -26.18 8.20
#